data_7c1bed3ba42df56645b5a68c4be9bb95
#
_entry.id   7c1bed3ba42df56645b5a68c4be9bb95
#
_cell.length_a   1.000
_cell.length_b   1.000
_cell.length_c   1.000
_cell.angle_alpha   90.00
_cell.angle_beta   90.00
_cell.angle_gamma   90.00
#
_symmetry.space_group_name_H-M   'P 1'
#
loop_
_entity.id
_entity.type
_entity.pdbx_description
1 polymer ?
#
loop_
_entity_poly.entity_id
_entity_poly.type
_entity_poly.pdbx_seq_one_letter_code
_entity_poly.pdbx_strand_id
1 'polypeptide(L)' 'MLRMDFTNKELEEIKNKIHFTEFQNRIISYRQEEYSITKMAMIENCSESTISREIKKIKKKIFRVI' A
#
# COMPACT_ATOMS: atom_id res chain seq x y z
N MET A 1 5.23 2.95 -14.64
CA MET A 1 5.13 3.02 -13.19
C MET A 1 4.06 2.05 -12.72
N LEU A 2 4.39 1.25 -11.74
CA LEU A 2 3.43 0.29 -11.19
C LEU A 2 2.36 1.00 -10.38
N ARG A 3 1.12 0.72 -10.69
CA ARG A 3 -0.02 1.24 -9.94
C ARG A 3 -0.59 0.15 -9.06
N MET A 4 -1.15 0.56 -7.94
CA MET A 4 -1.90 -0.34 -7.08
C MET A 4 -3.39 -0.22 -7.40
N ASP A 5 -3.74 -0.52 -8.66
CA ASP A 5 -5.10 -0.36 -9.17
C ASP A 5 -5.92 -1.64 -8.97
N PHE A 6 -5.90 -2.16 -7.76
CA PHE A 6 -6.70 -3.33 -7.41
C PHE A 6 -8.07 -2.91 -6.91
N THR A 7 -9.08 -3.72 -7.20
CA THR A 7 -10.39 -3.53 -6.58
C THR A 7 -10.30 -3.83 -5.09
N ASN A 8 -11.27 -3.34 -4.31
CA ASN A 8 -11.30 -3.62 -2.88
C ASN A 8 -11.32 -5.12 -2.58
N LYS A 9 -12.05 -5.88 -3.38
CA LYS A 9 -12.12 -7.34 -3.25
C LYS A 9 -10.76 -7.99 -3.51
N GLU A 10 -10.07 -7.54 -4.55
CA GLU A 10 -8.73 -8.06 -4.87
C GLU A 10 -7.74 -7.75 -3.75
N LEU A 11 -7.79 -6.53 -3.20
CA LEU A 11 -6.92 -6.15 -2.10
C LEU A 11 -7.17 -6.97 -0.85
N GLU A 12 -8.43 -7.30 -0.54
CA GLU A 12 -8.75 -8.17 0.59
C GLU A 12 -8.19 -9.57 0.39
N GLU A 13 -8.32 -10.14 -0.80
CA GLU A 13 -7.75 -11.44 -1.13
C GLU A 13 -6.22 -11.43 -1.00
N ILE A 14 -5.57 -10.37 -1.47
CA ILE A 14 -4.13 -10.19 -1.35
C ILE A 14 -3.72 -10.10 0.12
N LYS A 15 -4.44 -9.32 0.91
CA LYS A 15 -4.17 -9.19 2.35
C LYS A 15 -4.26 -10.52 3.08
N ASN A 16 -5.17 -11.40 2.66
CA ASN A 16 -5.34 -12.72 3.27
C ASN A 16 -4.19 -13.68 2.93
N LYS A 17 -3.55 -13.49 1.79
CA LYS A 17 -2.46 -14.35 1.32
C LYS A 17 -1.08 -13.84 1.69
N ILE A 18 -0.94 -12.57 2.00
CA ILE A 18 0.34 -11.91 2.22
C ILE A 18 0.32 -11.24 3.58
N HIS A 19 1.41 -11.42 4.34
CA HIS A 19 1.61 -10.71 5.59
C HIS A 19 2.18 -9.33 5.33
N PHE A 20 1.37 -8.31 5.63
CA PHE A 20 1.82 -6.92 5.60
C PHE A 20 2.04 -6.42 7.03
N THR A 21 2.96 -5.49 7.22
CA THR A 21 3.10 -4.79 8.49
C THR A 21 1.87 -3.90 8.72
N GLU A 22 1.66 -3.46 9.96
CA GLU A 22 0.56 -2.54 10.27
C GLU A 22 0.66 -1.26 9.44
N PHE A 23 1.87 -0.73 9.28
CA PHE A 23 2.10 0.45 8.46
C PHE A 23 1.71 0.20 7.00
N GLN A 24 2.12 -0.94 6.46
CA GLN A 24 1.78 -1.33 5.09
C GLN A 24 0.27 -1.49 4.92
N ASN A 25 -0.40 -2.10 5.89
CA ASN A 25 -1.86 -2.23 5.87
C ASN A 25 -2.56 -0.87 5.87
N ARG A 26 -2.06 0.08 6.64
CA ARG A 26 -2.61 1.45 6.64
C ARG A 26 -2.44 2.11 5.27
N ILE A 27 -1.27 1.97 4.66
CA ILE A 27 -1.01 2.51 3.32
C ILE A 27 -1.97 1.91 2.29
N ILE A 28 -2.19 0.61 2.34
CA ILE A 28 -3.14 -0.07 1.44
C ILE A 28 -4.54 0.51 1.63
N SER A 29 -4.96 0.70 2.88
CA SER A 29 -6.27 1.29 3.19
C SER A 29 -6.40 2.71 2.64
N TYR A 30 -5.34 3.52 2.77
CA TYR A 30 -5.33 4.88 2.21
C TYR A 30 -5.47 4.86 0.69
N ARG A 31 -4.84 3.89 0.03
CA ARG A 31 -4.97 3.75 -1.43
C ARG A 31 -6.38 3.35 -1.82
N GLN A 32 -7.05 2.54 -1.04
CA GLN A 32 -8.46 2.21 -1.26
C GLN A 32 -9.35 3.45 -1.20
N GLU A 33 -8.98 4.42 -0.34
CA GLU A 33 -9.66 5.72 -0.22
C GLU A 33 -9.14 6.74 -1.24
N GLU A 34 -8.26 6.32 -2.15
CA GLU A 34 -7.67 7.16 -3.19
C GLU A 34 -6.85 8.34 -2.65
N TYR A 35 -6.21 8.18 -1.50
CA TYR A 35 -5.35 9.21 -0.92
C TYR A 35 -4.05 9.32 -1.71
N SER A 36 -3.55 10.55 -1.84
CA SER A 36 -2.25 10.81 -2.46
C SER A 36 -1.11 10.43 -1.51
N ILE A 37 0.09 10.27 -2.07
CA ILE A 37 1.30 10.02 -1.27
C ILE A 37 1.53 11.17 -0.29
N THR A 38 1.31 12.41 -0.73
CA THR A 38 1.42 13.59 0.13
C THR A 38 0.50 13.49 1.33
N LYS A 39 -0.76 13.11 1.09
CA LYS A 39 -1.75 12.98 2.16
C LYS A 39 -1.38 11.86 3.12
N MET A 40 -0.93 10.72 2.61
CA MET A 40 -0.47 9.61 3.44
C MET A 40 0.69 10.03 4.34
N ALA A 41 1.66 10.73 3.79
CA ALA A 41 2.81 11.22 4.54
C ALA A 41 2.39 12.17 5.66
N MET A 42 1.42 13.03 5.40
CA MET A 42 0.88 13.94 6.42
C MET A 42 0.19 13.17 7.55
N ILE A 43 -0.64 12.21 7.21
CA ILE A 43 -1.37 11.41 8.20
C ILE A 43 -0.40 10.59 9.05
N GLU A 44 0.59 9.97 8.43
CA GLU A 44 1.56 9.12 9.11
C GLU A 44 2.72 9.91 9.73
N ASN A 45 2.74 11.21 9.52
CA ASN A 45 3.77 12.10 10.06
C ASN A 45 5.17 11.65 9.64
N CYS A 46 5.33 11.37 8.35
CA CYS A 46 6.61 10.94 7.78
C CYS A 46 6.83 11.59 6.41
N SER A 47 7.97 11.32 5.79
CA SER A 47 8.29 11.87 4.48
C SER A 47 7.58 11.10 3.36
N GLU A 48 7.38 11.75 2.23
CA GLU A 48 6.84 11.09 1.03
C GLU A 48 7.77 9.97 0.54
N SER A 49 9.08 10.14 0.73
CA SER A 49 10.06 9.10 0.39
C SER A 49 9.82 7.83 1.18
N THR A 50 9.48 7.96 2.46
CA THR A 50 9.16 6.82 3.31
C THR A 50 7.93 6.08 2.78
N ILE A 51 6.88 6.81 2.43
CA ILE A 51 5.67 6.23 1.86
C ILE A 51 6.00 5.51 0.54
N SER A 52 6.75 6.16 -0.34
CA SER A 52 7.13 5.59 -1.64
C SER A 52 7.91 4.28 -1.48
N ARG A 53 8.84 4.23 -0.52
CA ARG A 53 9.60 3.01 -0.24
C ARG A 53 8.70 1.87 0.25
N GLU A 54 7.75 2.18 1.13
CA GLU A 54 6.82 1.18 1.63
C GLU A 54 5.90 0.68 0.52
N ILE A 55 5.45 1.55 -0.37
CA ILE A 55 4.65 1.15 -1.53
C ILE A 55 5.44 0.19 -2.41
N LYS A 56 6.73 0.44 -2.64
CA LYS A 56 7.59 -0.47 -3.41
C LYS A 56 7.68 -1.84 -2.74
N LYS A 57 7.83 -1.88 -1.42
CA LYS A 57 7.86 -3.13 -0.67
C LYS A 57 6.54 -3.89 -0.78
N ILE A 58 5.42 -3.18 -0.70
CA ILE A 58 4.09 -3.77 -0.86
C ILE A 58 3.97 -4.39 -2.25
N LYS A 59 4.36 -3.67 -3.29
CA LYS A 59 4.33 -4.17 -4.67
C LYS A 59 5.17 -5.43 -4.84
N LYS A 60 6.36 -5.47 -4.26
CA LYS A 60 7.21 -6.65 -4.32
C LYS A 60 6.55 -7.87 -3.67
N LYS A 61 5.90 -7.67 -2.53
CA LYS A 61 5.17 -8.75 -1.85
C LYS A 61 4.04 -9.28 -2.73
N ILE A 62 3.29 -8.39 -3.34
CA ILE A 62 2.18 -8.75 -4.22
C ILE A 62 2.68 -9.54 -5.43
N PHE A 63 3.76 -9.09 -6.08
CA PHE A 63 4.30 -9.75 -7.26
C PHE A 63 4.87 -11.13 -6.98
N ARG A 64 5.26 -11.42 -5.75
CA ARG A 64 5.71 -12.78 -5.39
C ARG A 64 4.57 -13.78 -5.35
N VAL A 65 3.35 -13.32 -5.15
CA VAL A 65 2.17 -14.18 -5.00
C VAL A 65 1.43 -14.31 -6.33
N ILE A 66 1.51 -13.28 -7.15
CA ILE A 66 0.89 -13.26 -8.47
C ILE A 66 1.87 -13.76 -9.52
#